data_9497e43a71a1dfa526bc0729795dc642
#
_entry.id   9497e43a71a1dfa526bc0729795dc642
#
_cell.length_a   1.000
_cell.length_b   1.000
_cell.length_c   1.000
_cell.angle_alpha   90.00
_cell.angle_beta   90.00
_cell.angle_gamma   90.00
#
_symmetry.space_group_name_H-M   'P 1'
#
loop_
_entity.id
_entity.type
_entity.pdbx_description
1 polymer ?
#
loop_
_entity_poly.entity_id
_entity_poly.type
_entity_poly.pdbx_seq_one_letter_code
_entity_poly.pdbx_strand_id
1 'polypeptide(L)' 'MPVKFEVSVMQVGKSLRITIPKEIGKHLNLTKGDAIELWVDNHTILMEKKK' A
#
# COMPACT_ATOMS: atom_id res chain seq x y z
N MET A 1 -8.82 -2.38 16.35
CA MET A 1 -7.72 -1.45 16.57
C MET A 1 -6.95 -1.21 15.29
N PRO A 2 -6.77 0.05 14.88
CA PRO A 2 -6.01 0.29 13.67
C PRO A 2 -4.54 -0.03 13.90
N VAL A 3 -3.92 -0.64 12.90
CA VAL A 3 -2.51 -0.95 12.93
C VAL A 3 -1.79 0.02 12.01
N LYS A 4 -0.79 0.69 12.57
CA LYS A 4 -0.07 1.72 11.85
C LYS A 4 1.37 1.27 11.59
N PHE A 5 1.80 1.41 10.35
CA PHE A 5 3.16 1.10 9.97
C PHE A 5 3.81 2.31 9.33
N GLU A 6 5.11 2.43 9.53
CA GLU A 6 5.88 3.42 8.82
C GLU A 6 6.68 2.71 7.74
N VAL A 7 6.64 3.24 6.53
CA VAL A 7 7.42 2.70 5.42
C VAL A 7 8.13 3.86 4.75
N SER A 8 9.30 3.56 4.20
CA SER A 8 10.07 4.57 3.50
C SER A 8 9.78 4.52 2.02
N VAL A 9 9.75 5.70 1.41
CA VAL A 9 9.60 5.81 -0.03
C VAL A 9 10.95 5.56 -0.67
N MET A 10 10.98 4.66 -1.64
CA MET A 10 12.18 4.37 -2.41
C MET A 10 11.99 4.84 -3.84
N GLN A 11 13.09 5.15 -4.50
CA GLN A 11 13.04 5.55 -5.90
C GLN A 11 13.70 4.49 -6.77
N VAL A 12 12.97 4.07 -7.80
CA VAL A 12 13.50 3.13 -8.78
C VAL A 12 13.26 3.74 -10.15
N GLY A 13 14.34 4.14 -10.82
CA GLY A 13 14.21 4.88 -12.07
C GLY A 13 13.48 6.19 -11.82
N LYS A 14 12.36 6.40 -12.50
CA LYS A 14 11.55 7.60 -12.34
C LYS A 14 10.34 7.38 -11.43
N SER A 15 10.24 6.20 -10.86
CA SER A 15 9.08 5.85 -10.04
C SER A 15 9.40 5.86 -8.56
N LEU A 16 8.43 6.24 -7.77
CA LEU A 16 8.53 6.14 -6.32
C LEU A 16 7.80 4.86 -5.89
N ARG A 17 8.39 4.15 -4.94
CA ARG A 17 7.84 2.89 -4.48
C ARG A 17 7.84 2.79 -2.98
N ILE A 18 6.90 2.05 -2.45
CA ILE A 18 6.88 1.66 -1.05
C ILE A 18 6.68 0.16 -0.97
N THR A 19 7.18 -0.44 0.12
CA THR A 19 6.95 -1.86 0.36
C THR A 19 5.75 -2.01 1.28
N ILE A 20 4.79 -2.81 0.87
CA ILE A 20 3.65 -3.10 1.71
C ILE A 20 4.10 -4.06 2.80
N PRO A 21 3.93 -3.71 4.08
CA PRO A 21 4.32 -4.61 5.16
C PRO A 21 3.62 -5.95 5.04
N LYS A 22 4.35 -6.99 5.38
CA LYS A 22 3.86 -8.36 5.28
C LYS A 22 2.55 -8.56 6.06
N GLU A 23 2.43 -7.92 7.20
CA GLU A 23 1.24 -8.07 8.02
C GLU A 23 0.01 -7.45 7.40
N ILE A 24 0.18 -6.35 6.68
CA ILE A 24 -0.93 -5.76 5.93
C ILE A 24 -1.36 -6.69 4.81
N GLY A 25 -0.37 -7.28 4.13
CA GLY A 25 -0.67 -8.23 3.07
C GLY A 25 -1.49 -9.42 3.57
N LYS A 26 -1.11 -9.95 4.74
CA LYS A 26 -1.85 -11.05 5.35
C LYS A 26 -3.25 -10.65 5.77
N HIS A 27 -3.36 -9.49 6.37
CA HIS A 27 -4.64 -9.01 6.88
C HIS A 27 -5.66 -8.81 5.76
N LEU A 28 -5.19 -8.36 4.61
CA LEU A 28 -6.05 -8.11 3.47
C LEU A 28 -6.05 -9.24 2.44
N ASN A 29 -5.33 -10.32 2.71
CA ASN A 29 -5.20 -11.45 1.79
C ASN A 29 -4.69 -11.02 0.42
N LEU A 30 -3.65 -10.20 0.43
CA LEU A 30 -3.05 -9.72 -0.80
C LEU A 30 -2.12 -10.78 -1.38
N THR A 31 -2.23 -10.99 -2.68
CA THR A 31 -1.35 -11.91 -3.39
C THR A 31 -0.84 -11.25 -4.66
N LYS A 32 0.19 -11.85 -5.21
CA LYS A 32 0.78 -11.34 -6.44
C LYS A 32 -0.28 -11.28 -7.55
N GLY A 33 -0.35 -10.15 -8.21
CA GLY A 33 -1.30 -9.94 -9.28
C GLY A 33 -2.59 -9.26 -8.86
N ASP A 34 -2.82 -9.11 -7.57
CA ASP A 34 -4.00 -8.40 -7.10
C ASP A 34 -3.93 -6.93 -7.49
N ALA A 35 -5.07 -6.36 -7.81
CA ALA A 35 -5.16 -4.95 -8.10
C ALA A 35 -5.56 -4.18 -6.85
N ILE A 36 -4.92 -3.04 -6.67
CA ILE A 36 -5.20 -2.16 -5.55
C ILE A 36 -5.56 -0.80 -6.11
N GLU A 37 -6.63 -0.23 -5.60
CA GLU A 37 -7.02 1.12 -5.97
C GLU A 37 -6.40 2.11 -5.00
N LEU A 38 -5.82 3.16 -5.54
CA LEU A 38 -5.17 4.20 -4.75
C LEU A 38 -5.81 5.54 -5.08
N TRP A 39 -6.04 6.33 -4.03
CA TRP A 39 -6.48 7.71 -4.27
C TRP A 39 -5.98 8.60 -3.15
N VAL A 40 -6.01 9.90 -3.40
CA VAL A 40 -5.53 10.89 -2.46
C VAL A 40 -6.73 11.71 -1.97
N ASP A 41 -6.82 11.83 -0.66
CA ASP A 41 -7.83 12.66 -0.03
C ASP A 41 -7.11 13.63 0.87
N ASN A 42 -7.10 14.91 0.49
CA ASN A 42 -6.36 15.96 1.20
C ASN A 42 -4.87 15.60 1.21
N HIS A 43 -4.30 15.26 2.35
CA HIS A 43 -2.88 14.88 2.44
C HIS A 43 -2.71 13.40 2.77
N THR A 44 -3.74 12.62 2.50
CA THR A 44 -3.76 11.22 2.86
C THR A 44 -3.84 10.34 1.63
N ILE A 45 -3.03 9.29 1.60
CA ILE A 45 -3.12 8.28 0.55
C ILE A 45 -3.97 7.14 1.07
N LEU A 46 -4.97 6.76 0.30
CA LEU A 46 -5.84 5.65 0.67
C LEU A 46 -5.65 4.51 -0.33
N MET A 47 -5.65 3.31 0.19
CA MET A 47 -5.51 2.11 -0.62
C MET A 47 -6.61 1.13 -0.29
N GLU A 48 -7.11 0.47 -1.32
CA GLU A 48 -8.15 -0.53 -1.14
C GLU A 48 -7.94 -1.67 -2.12
N LYS A 49 -8.08 -2.89 -1.64
CA LYS A 49 -7.98 -4.04 -2.53
C LYS A 49 -9.19 -4.07 -3.43
N LYS A 50 -8.95 -4.11 -4.72
CA LYS A 50 -10.01 -4.20 -5.70
C LYS A 50 -10.49 -5.64 -5.81
N LYS A 51 -11.77 -5.82 -5.79
CA LYS A 51 -12.37 -7.15 -5.95
C LYS A 51 -12.59 -7.49 -7.40
#